data_1b827c324db857d7b73a62ee3416b806
#
_entry.id   1b827c324db857d7b73a62ee3416b806
#
_cell.length_a   1.000
_cell.length_b   1.000
_cell.length_c   1.000
_cell.angle_alpha   90.00
_cell.angle_beta   90.00
_cell.angle_gamma   90.00
#
_symmetry.space_group_name_H-M   'P 1'
#
loop_
_entity.id
_entity.type
_entity.pdbx_description
1 polymer ?
#
loop_
_entity_poly.entity_id
_entity_poly.type
_entity_poly.pdbx_seq_one_letter_code
_entity_poly.pdbx_strand_id
1 'polypeptide(L)'
;DVVEAKRADWERDPFTFIEEGGFFYGRGVSDDKAHGAIFTDAMVRLKQGKAPKRTVKLALTCGEEGGPYNSAKWLVEEHRDWIDAEFALNEGGGGKADATGKPISLAFQAGEKVYQDFTLETRNPGGHSSRPRPDNAINELAAGLVNLAKNDFPVILSDTTRAYFAEMAKLSDAPTAAAIRTLLANPADAAAEAIVSKDPGCHSTLRTTCVATMLDAGHARNALPQRAQANVNCRMFPGESVEKVRGQIVERLGDPTITVTPRASENPEKAAPPPPLSDMVYGPAGALATKHFPGIPLIPTMA
;
A
#
# COMPACT_ATOMS: atom_id res chain seq x y z
N ASP A 1 -4.98 -16.74 5.62
CA ASP A 1 -3.83 -17.27 4.87
C ASP A 1 -2.53 -16.91 5.56
N VAL A 2 -1.40 -17.41 5.09
CA VAL A 2 -0.09 -17.11 5.66
C VAL A 2 1.00 -17.28 4.59
N VAL A 3 2.03 -16.42 4.62
CA VAL A 3 3.22 -16.62 3.80
C VAL A 3 4.02 -17.85 4.25
N GLU A 4 4.79 -18.42 3.35
CA GLU A 4 5.67 -19.55 3.66
C GLU A 4 6.70 -19.20 4.75
N ALA A 5 7.12 -20.21 5.49
CA ALA A 5 8.19 -20.10 6.46
C ALA A 5 9.24 -21.19 6.25
N LYS A 6 10.52 -20.79 6.22
CA LYS A 6 11.65 -21.72 6.24
C LYS A 6 12.06 -21.96 7.68
N ARG A 7 11.93 -23.19 8.16
CA ARG A 7 12.24 -23.55 9.55
C ARG A 7 13.63 -23.07 10.01
N ALA A 8 14.60 -23.08 9.11
CA ALA A 8 15.98 -22.67 9.42
C ALA A 8 16.14 -21.17 9.75
N ASP A 9 15.19 -20.35 9.35
CA ASP A 9 15.23 -18.89 9.58
C ASP A 9 14.59 -18.48 10.93
N TRP A 10 14.12 -19.47 11.71
CA TRP A 10 13.37 -19.25 12.94
C TRP A 10 14.07 -19.86 14.16
N GLU A 11 14.14 -19.09 15.25
CA GLU A 11 14.61 -19.59 16.56
C GLU A 11 13.60 -20.60 17.15
N ARG A 12 12.30 -20.33 17.00
CA ARG A 12 11.21 -21.21 17.40
C ARG A 12 10.65 -21.94 16.18
N ASP A 13 9.93 -23.03 16.38
CA ASP A 13 9.25 -23.69 15.28
C ASP A 13 8.10 -22.81 14.75
N PRO A 14 8.15 -22.33 13.49
CA PRO A 14 7.10 -21.48 12.94
C PRO A 14 5.77 -22.17 12.75
N PHE A 15 5.72 -23.49 12.74
CA PHE A 15 4.53 -24.30 12.52
C PHE A 15 3.88 -24.79 13.82
N THR A 16 4.49 -24.49 14.96
CA THR A 16 3.95 -24.80 16.28
C THR A 16 3.51 -23.51 16.96
N PHE A 17 2.23 -23.45 17.39
CA PHE A 17 1.74 -22.33 18.19
C PHE A 17 2.35 -22.36 19.59
N ILE A 18 3.07 -21.31 19.95
CA ILE A 18 3.77 -21.17 21.23
C ILE A 18 3.26 -19.93 21.94
N GLU A 19 2.87 -20.09 23.21
CA GLU A 19 2.59 -18.99 24.14
C GLU A 19 3.73 -18.89 25.15
N GLU A 20 4.45 -17.75 25.15
CA GLU A 20 5.60 -17.54 26.00
C GLU A 20 5.75 -16.05 26.34
N GLY A 21 5.96 -15.74 27.62
CA GLY A 21 6.20 -14.35 28.06
C GLY A 21 5.06 -13.36 27.77
N GLY A 22 3.83 -13.83 27.59
CA GLY A 22 2.68 -13.02 27.23
C GLY A 22 2.56 -12.72 25.74
N PHE A 23 3.33 -13.42 24.91
CA PHE A 23 3.28 -13.32 23.44
C PHE A 23 2.95 -14.66 22.81
N PHE A 24 2.34 -14.60 21.64
CA PHE A 24 2.12 -15.75 20.77
C PHE A 24 3.15 -15.77 19.64
N TYR A 25 3.76 -16.93 19.42
CA TYR A 25 4.75 -17.14 18.36
C TYR A 25 4.29 -18.22 17.39
N GLY A 26 4.56 -18.00 16.12
CA GLY A 26 4.25 -18.92 15.03
C GLY A 26 3.96 -18.17 13.74
N ARG A 27 4.12 -18.83 12.60
CA ARG A 27 3.73 -18.25 11.31
C ARG A 27 2.22 -18.08 11.24
N GLY A 28 1.75 -16.87 10.88
CA GLY A 28 0.34 -16.54 10.78
C GLY A 28 -0.35 -16.22 12.11
N VAL A 29 0.38 -16.13 13.22
CA VAL A 29 -0.19 -15.79 14.53
C VAL A 29 -0.79 -14.37 14.50
N SER A 30 -0.10 -13.42 13.88
CA SER A 30 -0.59 -12.05 13.67
C SER A 30 -1.33 -11.95 12.35
N ASP A 31 -0.68 -12.33 11.27
CA ASP A 31 -1.14 -12.22 9.90
C ASP A 31 -1.41 -13.64 9.33
N ASP A 32 -2.69 -14.10 9.28
CA ASP A 32 -3.88 -13.35 9.76
C ASP A 32 -4.86 -14.27 10.51
N LYS A 33 -4.34 -15.28 11.22
CA LYS A 33 -5.18 -16.19 12.03
C LYS A 33 -5.78 -15.50 13.26
N ALA A 34 -5.15 -14.41 13.73
CA ALA A 34 -5.70 -13.62 14.83
C ALA A 34 -7.07 -13.05 14.48
N HIS A 35 -7.20 -12.39 13.32
CA HIS A 35 -8.49 -11.86 12.88
C HIS A 35 -9.50 -12.97 12.56
N GLY A 36 -9.05 -14.07 11.95
CA GLY A 36 -9.91 -15.24 11.74
C GLY A 36 -10.51 -15.79 13.04
N ALA A 37 -9.70 -15.86 14.10
CA ALA A 37 -10.16 -16.28 15.42
C ALA A 37 -11.12 -15.25 16.04
N ILE A 38 -10.81 -13.95 15.98
CA ILE A 38 -11.63 -12.86 16.51
C ILE A 38 -13.00 -12.81 15.82
N PHE A 39 -13.02 -12.89 14.48
CA PHE A 39 -14.27 -12.89 13.71
C PHE A 39 -15.11 -14.14 13.99
N THR A 40 -14.48 -15.30 14.15
CA THR A 40 -15.16 -16.54 14.49
C THR A 40 -15.77 -16.45 15.90
N ASP A 41 -15.04 -15.96 16.90
CA ASP A 41 -15.56 -15.74 18.26
C ASP A 41 -16.73 -14.73 18.25
N ALA A 42 -16.61 -13.65 17.46
CA ALA A 42 -17.70 -12.69 17.29
C ALA A 42 -18.97 -13.35 16.75
N MET A 43 -18.87 -14.24 15.76
CA MET A 43 -20.02 -14.99 15.23
C MET A 43 -20.62 -15.93 16.26
N VAL A 44 -19.80 -16.60 17.07
CA VAL A 44 -20.26 -17.45 18.16
C VAL A 44 -21.05 -16.65 19.19
N ARG A 45 -20.52 -15.48 19.60
CA ARG A 45 -21.19 -14.57 20.55
C ARG A 45 -22.49 -13.99 19.99
N LEU A 46 -22.53 -13.63 18.71
CA LEU A 46 -23.75 -13.17 18.04
C LEU A 46 -24.84 -14.26 18.04
N LYS A 47 -24.45 -15.53 17.83
CA LYS A 47 -25.40 -16.65 17.87
C LYS A 47 -25.94 -16.94 19.27
N GLN A 48 -25.13 -16.75 20.31
CA GLN A 48 -25.51 -16.98 21.70
C GLN A 48 -26.28 -15.80 22.31
N GLY A 49 -26.14 -14.61 21.74
CA GLY A 49 -26.69 -13.38 22.22
C GLY A 49 -28.02 -12.98 21.55
N LYS A 50 -28.27 -11.67 21.54
CA LYS A 50 -29.40 -11.09 20.82
C LYS A 50 -29.11 -11.16 19.30
N ALA A 51 -30.04 -11.70 18.52
CA ALA A 51 -29.94 -11.77 17.08
C ALA A 51 -29.66 -10.37 16.49
N PRO A 52 -28.66 -10.25 15.59
CA PRO A 52 -28.37 -9.00 14.93
C PRO A 52 -29.54 -8.58 14.02
N LYS A 53 -29.72 -7.28 13.83
CA LYS A 53 -30.75 -6.75 12.94
C LYS A 53 -30.44 -6.95 11.45
N ARG A 54 -29.17 -7.21 11.14
CA ARG A 54 -28.65 -7.44 9.77
C ARG A 54 -28.17 -8.87 9.65
N THR A 55 -28.18 -9.40 8.44
CA THR A 55 -27.46 -10.63 8.13
C THR A 55 -25.97 -10.37 8.27
N VAL A 56 -25.28 -11.23 8.99
CA VAL A 56 -23.82 -11.22 9.13
C VAL A 56 -23.28 -12.46 8.47
N LYS A 57 -22.34 -12.29 7.54
CA LYS A 57 -21.65 -13.36 6.83
C LYS A 57 -20.19 -13.37 7.28
N LEU A 58 -19.63 -14.55 7.48
CA LEU A 58 -18.19 -14.74 7.72
C LEU A 58 -17.63 -15.51 6.53
N ALA A 59 -16.65 -14.93 5.84
CA ALA A 59 -15.87 -15.60 4.82
C ALA A 59 -14.42 -15.74 5.32
N LEU A 60 -13.96 -17.00 5.46
CA LEU A 60 -12.57 -17.32 5.76
C LEU A 60 -11.92 -17.76 4.45
N THR A 61 -11.04 -16.92 3.93
CA THR A 61 -10.42 -17.07 2.61
C THR A 61 -8.99 -17.58 2.69
N CYS A 62 -8.44 -18.03 1.59
CA CYS A 62 -7.05 -18.47 1.45
C CYS A 62 -6.45 -17.97 0.12
N GLY A 63 -5.11 -17.95 0.02
CA GLY A 63 -4.39 -17.56 -1.18
C GLY A 63 -4.28 -16.04 -1.35
N GLU A 64 -4.42 -15.25 -0.28
CA GLU A 64 -4.26 -13.80 -0.31
C GLU A 64 -2.79 -13.42 -0.51
N GLU A 65 -1.88 -14.07 0.20
CA GLU A 65 -0.45 -13.81 0.21
C GLU A 65 0.28 -14.21 -1.09
N GLY A 66 -0.43 -14.80 -2.02
CA GLY A 66 0.07 -15.22 -3.32
C GLY A 66 -0.19 -16.69 -3.64
N GLY A 67 0.30 -17.11 -4.80
CA GLY A 67 0.07 -18.44 -5.33
C GLY A 67 -1.05 -18.50 -6.38
N PRO A 68 -1.28 -19.68 -6.97
CA PRO A 68 -2.19 -19.80 -8.11
C PRO A 68 -3.67 -19.77 -7.75
N TYR A 69 -4.01 -19.84 -6.46
CA TYR A 69 -5.39 -19.91 -5.99
C TYR A 69 -5.67 -18.80 -4.97
N ASN A 70 -6.56 -17.90 -5.33
CA ASN A 70 -7.08 -16.85 -4.44
C ASN A 70 -8.58 -17.05 -4.26
N SER A 71 -8.98 -17.51 -3.07
CA SER A 71 -10.39 -17.82 -2.82
C SER A 71 -11.28 -16.58 -2.67
N ALA A 72 -10.73 -15.42 -2.33
CA ALA A 72 -11.49 -14.16 -2.35
C ALA A 72 -11.89 -13.80 -3.78
N LYS A 73 -10.93 -13.90 -4.73
CA LYS A 73 -11.20 -13.72 -6.15
C LYS A 73 -12.26 -14.70 -6.66
N TRP A 74 -12.10 -15.98 -6.34
CA TRP A 74 -13.06 -17.02 -6.73
C TRP A 74 -14.48 -16.74 -6.18
N LEU A 75 -14.59 -16.31 -4.92
CA LEU A 75 -15.88 -15.90 -4.34
C LEU A 75 -16.51 -14.71 -5.08
N VAL A 76 -15.71 -13.73 -5.45
CA VAL A 76 -16.21 -12.53 -6.18
C VAL A 76 -16.65 -12.88 -7.60
N GLU A 77 -15.91 -13.73 -8.29
CA GLU A 77 -16.16 -14.08 -9.71
C GLU A 77 -17.26 -15.13 -9.87
N GLU A 78 -17.27 -16.17 -9.02
CA GLU A 78 -18.12 -17.33 -9.22
C GLU A 78 -19.27 -17.46 -8.19
N HIS A 79 -19.13 -16.85 -7.00
CA HIS A 79 -20.07 -17.02 -5.88
C HIS A 79 -20.37 -15.72 -5.16
N ARG A 80 -20.49 -14.64 -5.91
CA ARG A 80 -20.72 -13.30 -5.33
C ARG A 80 -21.97 -13.26 -4.43
N ASP A 81 -23.02 -14.00 -4.77
CA ASP A 81 -24.25 -14.09 -3.98
C ASP A 81 -24.02 -14.58 -2.56
N TRP A 82 -22.98 -15.39 -2.34
CA TRP A 82 -22.64 -15.88 -1.00
C TRP A 82 -22.07 -14.77 -0.11
N ILE A 83 -21.30 -13.86 -0.69
CA ILE A 83 -20.56 -12.84 0.02
C ILE A 83 -21.14 -11.42 -0.14
N ASP A 84 -22.07 -11.21 -1.07
CA ASP A 84 -22.61 -9.88 -1.32
C ASP A 84 -23.21 -9.27 -0.05
N ALA A 85 -22.80 -8.06 0.26
CA ALA A 85 -23.15 -7.33 1.47
C ALA A 85 -23.06 -5.82 1.22
N GLU A 86 -23.70 -5.02 2.06
CA GLU A 86 -23.67 -3.56 1.98
C GLU A 86 -22.28 -3.00 2.27
N PHE A 87 -21.52 -3.66 3.15
CA PHE A 87 -20.11 -3.40 3.42
C PHE A 87 -19.42 -4.65 3.97
N ALA A 88 -18.10 -4.66 3.92
CA ALA A 88 -17.25 -5.70 4.49
C ALA A 88 -16.27 -5.10 5.51
N LEU A 89 -15.97 -5.85 6.55
CA LEU A 89 -14.86 -5.61 7.46
C LEU A 89 -13.79 -6.66 7.18
N ASN A 90 -12.57 -6.23 6.98
CA ASN A 90 -11.44 -7.11 6.69
C ASN A 90 -10.25 -6.73 7.58
N GLU A 91 -9.15 -7.42 7.42
CA GLU A 91 -7.87 -7.03 8.01
C GLU A 91 -7.44 -5.64 7.51
N GLY A 92 -6.49 -5.05 8.21
CA GLY A 92 -5.96 -3.71 7.93
C GLY A 92 -6.11 -2.79 9.13
N GLY A 93 -5.37 -1.68 9.11
CA GLY A 93 -5.31 -0.78 10.24
C GLY A 93 -4.38 -1.29 11.34
N GLY A 94 -4.82 -1.19 12.58
CA GLY A 94 -4.06 -1.64 13.75
C GLY A 94 -3.90 -0.58 14.82
N GLY A 95 -3.07 -0.85 15.81
CA GLY A 95 -2.74 0.07 16.90
C GLY A 95 -1.25 0.46 16.88
N LYS A 96 -0.95 1.71 17.19
CA LYS A 96 0.42 2.17 17.44
C LYS A 96 0.61 2.44 18.92
N ALA A 97 1.69 1.92 19.48
CA ALA A 97 2.07 2.15 20.87
C ALA A 97 3.48 2.80 20.96
N ASP A 98 3.75 3.48 22.06
CA ASP A 98 5.10 3.96 22.36
C ASP A 98 6.01 2.82 22.85
N ALA A 99 7.26 3.15 23.14
CA ALA A 99 8.27 2.18 23.61
C ALA A 99 7.90 1.52 24.97
N THR A 100 6.94 2.06 25.71
CA THR A 100 6.43 1.50 26.96
C THR A 100 5.20 0.62 26.78
N GLY A 101 4.71 0.49 25.53
CA GLY A 101 3.46 -0.23 25.22
C GLY A 101 2.18 0.59 25.40
N LYS A 102 2.30 1.90 25.69
CA LYS A 102 1.14 2.77 25.83
C LYS A 102 0.56 3.11 24.45
N PRO A 103 -0.76 2.91 24.21
CA PRO A 103 -1.39 3.27 22.94
C PRO A 103 -1.23 4.76 22.60
N ILE A 104 -0.89 5.04 21.33
CA ILE A 104 -0.76 6.40 20.76
C ILE A 104 -1.91 6.69 19.79
N SER A 105 -2.22 5.73 18.92
CA SER A 105 -3.28 5.85 17.93
C SER A 105 -3.82 4.49 17.54
N LEU A 106 -5.05 4.46 17.04
CA LEU A 106 -5.64 3.33 16.34
C LEU A 106 -5.77 3.72 14.87
N ALA A 107 -5.50 2.79 13.97
CA ALA A 107 -5.69 2.97 12.54
C ALA A 107 -6.93 2.22 12.06
N PHE A 108 -7.67 2.84 11.15
CA PHE A 108 -8.79 2.25 10.44
C PHE A 108 -8.49 2.35 8.94
N GLN A 109 -8.11 1.24 8.33
CA GLN A 109 -7.82 1.24 6.91
C GLN A 109 -9.09 1.45 6.10
N ALA A 110 -9.20 2.60 5.47
CA ALA A 110 -10.36 3.05 4.70
C ALA A 110 -10.06 3.16 3.20
N GLY A 111 -8.91 2.70 2.77
CA GLY A 111 -8.51 2.67 1.37
C GLY A 111 -7.16 1.98 1.20
N GLU A 112 -6.89 1.58 -0.02
CA GLU A 112 -5.65 0.93 -0.40
C GLU A 112 -5.18 1.45 -1.76
N LYS A 113 -3.87 1.64 -1.91
CA LYS A 113 -3.27 1.99 -3.18
C LYS A 113 -3.18 0.78 -4.09
N VAL A 114 -3.33 1.04 -5.38
CA VAL A 114 -3.27 -0.02 -6.40
C VAL A 114 -1.82 -0.33 -6.74
N TYR A 115 -1.43 -1.60 -6.61
CA TYR A 115 -0.13 -2.10 -7.04
C TYR A 115 -0.07 -2.16 -8.57
N GLN A 116 0.97 -1.59 -9.17
CA GLN A 116 1.23 -1.70 -10.60
C GLN A 116 2.73 -1.65 -10.90
N ASP A 117 3.20 -2.62 -11.65
CA ASP A 117 4.56 -2.62 -12.19
C ASP A 117 4.59 -2.05 -13.61
N PHE A 118 5.66 -1.31 -13.90
CA PHE A 118 5.99 -0.83 -15.23
C PHE A 118 7.39 -1.30 -15.62
N THR A 119 7.53 -1.78 -16.84
CA THR A 119 8.83 -2.02 -17.44
C THR A 119 9.28 -0.76 -18.18
N LEU A 120 10.41 -0.22 -17.80
CA LEU A 120 11.10 0.86 -18.51
C LEU A 120 12.24 0.24 -19.32
N GLU A 121 12.33 0.59 -20.60
CA GLU A 121 13.34 0.01 -21.47
C GLU A 121 13.94 1.06 -22.40
N THR A 122 15.27 1.03 -22.55
CA THR A 122 16.03 1.77 -23.56
C THR A 122 16.71 0.78 -24.49
N ARG A 123 16.83 1.15 -25.76
CA ARG A 123 17.52 0.37 -26.80
C ARG A 123 18.42 1.25 -27.62
N ASN A 124 19.60 0.71 -27.98
CA ASN A 124 20.46 1.31 -29.00
C ASN A 124 21.25 0.25 -29.79
N PRO A 125 21.99 0.64 -30.85
CA PRO A 125 22.71 -0.32 -31.71
C PRO A 125 23.82 -1.12 -31.01
N GLY A 126 24.29 -0.67 -29.81
CA GLY A 126 25.45 -1.26 -29.16
C GLY A 126 26.77 -0.89 -29.88
N GLY A 127 27.80 -1.68 -29.64
CA GLY A 127 29.13 -1.50 -30.26
C GLY A 127 30.26 -1.97 -29.35
N HIS A 128 31.50 -1.72 -29.79
CA HIS A 128 32.70 -2.06 -29.03
C HIS A 128 33.02 -0.93 -28.02
N SER A 129 33.35 -1.27 -26.78
CA SER A 129 33.58 -0.31 -25.70
C SER A 129 34.76 0.66 -25.94
N SER A 130 35.72 0.27 -26.77
CA SER A 130 36.84 1.17 -27.17
C SER A 130 36.41 2.31 -28.11
N ARG A 131 35.18 2.28 -28.60
CA ARG A 131 34.61 3.31 -29.46
C ARG A 131 33.32 3.83 -28.80
N PRO A 132 33.46 4.66 -27.72
CA PRO A 132 32.31 5.15 -26.99
C PRO A 132 31.38 5.97 -27.88
N ARG A 133 30.08 5.78 -27.69
CA ARG A 133 29.03 6.51 -28.39
C ARG A 133 28.37 7.48 -27.39
N PRO A 134 27.82 8.61 -27.86
CA PRO A 134 27.02 9.50 -26.98
C PRO A 134 25.74 8.82 -26.48
N ASP A 135 25.17 7.94 -27.32
CA ASP A 135 23.99 7.14 -26.98
C ASP A 135 24.41 5.82 -26.29
N ASN A 136 23.97 5.61 -25.08
CA ASN A 136 24.23 4.39 -24.30
C ASN A 136 23.01 4.02 -23.49
N ALA A 137 22.46 2.82 -23.72
CA ALA A 137 21.21 2.38 -23.12
C ALA A 137 21.24 2.41 -21.58
N ILE A 138 22.38 2.10 -20.96
CA ILE A 138 22.53 2.19 -19.49
C ILE A 138 22.45 3.65 -19.04
N ASN A 139 23.18 4.54 -19.69
CA ASN A 139 23.25 5.93 -19.28
C ASN A 139 21.90 6.64 -19.45
N GLU A 140 21.22 6.38 -20.56
CA GLU A 140 19.89 6.92 -20.87
C GLU A 140 18.87 6.46 -19.82
N LEU A 141 18.80 5.15 -19.55
CA LEU A 141 17.91 4.62 -18.53
C LEU A 141 18.23 5.17 -17.14
N ALA A 142 19.51 5.21 -16.76
CA ALA A 142 19.94 5.73 -15.47
C ALA A 142 19.56 7.21 -15.28
N ALA A 143 19.73 8.03 -16.31
CA ALA A 143 19.33 9.45 -16.28
C ALA A 143 17.81 9.58 -16.09
N GLY A 144 17.02 8.81 -16.83
CA GLY A 144 15.57 8.76 -16.69
C GLY A 144 15.13 8.33 -15.28
N LEU A 145 15.74 7.29 -14.71
CA LEU A 145 15.43 6.84 -13.35
C LEU A 145 15.78 7.90 -12.30
N VAL A 146 16.88 8.62 -12.46
CA VAL A 146 17.25 9.75 -11.58
C VAL A 146 16.22 10.87 -11.69
N ASN A 147 15.75 11.18 -12.90
CA ASN A 147 14.70 12.18 -13.11
C ASN A 147 13.39 11.75 -12.48
N LEU A 148 12.98 10.50 -12.66
CA LEU A 148 11.77 9.95 -12.03
C LEU A 148 11.83 10.06 -10.49
N ALA A 149 13.00 9.72 -9.90
CA ALA A 149 13.20 9.79 -8.44
C ALA A 149 13.21 11.21 -7.86
N LYS A 150 13.51 12.24 -8.68
CA LYS A 150 13.55 13.64 -8.25
C LYS A 150 12.24 14.40 -8.47
N ASN A 151 11.33 13.86 -9.25
CA ASN A 151 10.09 14.53 -9.65
C ASN A 151 8.88 13.78 -9.10
N ASP A 152 8.45 14.15 -7.92
CA ASP A 152 7.30 13.55 -7.26
C ASP A 152 6.00 13.68 -8.07
N PHE A 153 5.10 12.71 -7.86
CA PHE A 153 3.74 12.80 -8.38
C PHE A 153 2.95 13.88 -7.61
N PRO A 154 1.92 14.47 -8.23
CA PRO A 154 1.18 15.55 -7.58
C PRO A 154 0.47 15.08 -6.33
N VAL A 155 0.27 16.01 -5.40
CA VAL A 155 -0.53 15.78 -4.18
C VAL A 155 -1.98 15.52 -4.56
N ILE A 156 -2.55 14.45 -4.02
CA ILE A 156 -3.96 14.07 -4.16
C ILE A 156 -4.54 13.91 -2.77
N LEU A 157 -5.63 14.64 -2.48
CA LEU A 157 -6.33 14.56 -1.21
C LEU A 157 -7.75 14.03 -1.44
N SER A 158 -8.00 12.79 -1.01
CA SER A 158 -9.33 12.19 -0.85
C SER A 158 -9.91 12.52 0.53
N ASP A 159 -11.16 12.15 0.78
CA ASP A 159 -11.78 12.30 2.11
C ASP A 159 -11.00 11.53 3.17
N THR A 160 -10.55 10.32 2.85
CA THR A 160 -9.72 9.49 3.74
C THR A 160 -8.39 10.17 4.08
N THR A 161 -7.65 10.65 3.07
CA THR A 161 -6.33 11.29 3.31
C THR A 161 -6.47 12.65 3.97
N ARG A 162 -7.52 13.40 3.70
CA ARG A 162 -7.84 14.64 4.44
C ARG A 162 -8.09 14.37 5.92
N ALA A 163 -8.89 13.36 6.23
CA ALA A 163 -9.16 12.96 7.62
C ALA A 163 -7.90 12.42 8.30
N TYR A 164 -7.09 11.61 7.59
CA TYR A 164 -5.79 11.17 8.07
C TYR A 164 -4.90 12.35 8.49
N PHE A 165 -4.68 13.30 7.60
CA PHE A 165 -3.83 14.46 7.88
C PHE A 165 -4.41 15.39 8.94
N ALA A 166 -5.73 15.52 9.05
CA ALA A 166 -6.37 16.28 10.13
C ALA A 166 -6.06 15.69 11.51
N GLU A 167 -6.05 14.35 11.64
CA GLU A 167 -5.66 13.67 12.89
C GLU A 167 -4.14 13.74 13.11
N MET A 168 -3.33 13.52 12.07
CA MET A 168 -1.87 13.63 12.16
C MET A 168 -1.40 15.01 12.61
N ALA A 169 -2.09 16.08 12.21
CA ALA A 169 -1.79 17.44 12.67
C ALA A 169 -1.95 17.62 14.20
N LYS A 170 -2.77 16.80 14.86
CA LYS A 170 -2.93 16.83 16.32
C LYS A 170 -1.81 16.10 17.05
N LEU A 171 -1.15 15.15 16.38
CA LEU A 171 -0.10 14.30 16.93
C LEU A 171 1.32 14.78 16.57
N SER A 172 1.43 15.69 15.61
CA SER A 172 2.71 16.21 15.10
C SER A 172 3.23 17.37 15.93
N ASP A 173 4.53 17.65 15.79
CA ASP A 173 5.12 18.89 16.32
C ASP A 173 4.51 20.15 15.67
N ALA A 174 4.71 21.31 16.29
CA ALA A 174 4.06 22.53 15.86
C ALA A 174 4.39 22.95 14.41
N PRO A 175 5.64 22.88 13.91
CA PRO A 175 5.96 23.13 12.51
C PRO A 175 5.27 22.21 11.53
N THR A 176 5.32 20.90 11.80
CA THR A 176 4.68 19.86 10.95
C THR A 176 3.17 20.00 10.96
N ALA A 177 2.57 20.23 12.13
CA ALA A 177 1.13 20.47 12.26
C ALA A 177 0.67 21.73 11.49
N ALA A 178 1.47 22.81 11.48
CA ALA A 178 1.17 24.00 10.70
C ALA A 178 1.24 23.70 9.19
N ALA A 179 2.28 23.01 8.74
CA ALA A 179 2.44 22.62 7.34
C ALA A 179 1.29 21.72 6.87
N ILE A 180 0.86 20.72 7.65
CA ILE A 180 -0.29 19.88 7.34
C ILE A 180 -1.55 20.73 7.15
N ARG A 181 -1.85 21.66 8.07
CA ARG A 181 -3.02 22.55 7.93
C ARG A 181 -2.97 23.41 6.68
N THR A 182 -1.78 23.93 6.34
CA THR A 182 -1.57 24.70 5.11
C THR A 182 -1.84 23.83 3.88
N LEU A 183 -1.30 22.60 3.85
CA LEU A 183 -1.46 21.67 2.73
C LEU A 183 -2.93 21.24 2.56
N LEU A 184 -3.67 21.04 3.66
CA LEU A 184 -5.10 20.74 3.61
C LEU A 184 -5.93 21.88 3.03
N ALA A 185 -5.53 23.13 3.28
CA ALA A 185 -6.18 24.32 2.72
C ALA A 185 -5.74 24.59 1.27
N ASN A 186 -4.47 24.37 0.96
CA ASN A 186 -3.88 24.56 -0.37
C ASN A 186 -2.96 23.39 -0.72
N PRO A 187 -3.45 22.36 -1.41
CA PRO A 187 -2.64 21.20 -1.80
C PRO A 187 -1.45 21.50 -2.73
N ALA A 188 -1.40 22.70 -3.32
CA ALA A 188 -0.33 23.15 -4.19
C ALA A 188 0.79 23.93 -3.45
N ASP A 189 0.74 24.02 -2.12
CA ASP A 189 1.76 24.71 -1.34
C ASP A 189 3.03 23.85 -1.23
N ALA A 190 4.02 24.14 -2.07
CA ALA A 190 5.27 23.37 -2.15
C ALA A 190 6.10 23.45 -0.85
N ALA A 191 6.03 24.54 -0.10
CA ALA A 191 6.78 24.67 1.15
C ALA A 191 6.17 23.78 2.24
N ALA A 192 4.85 23.76 2.35
CA ALA A 192 4.15 22.86 3.26
C ALA A 192 4.34 21.40 2.87
N GLU A 193 4.24 21.09 1.57
CA GLU A 193 4.50 19.75 1.02
C GLU A 193 5.90 19.24 1.41
N ALA A 194 6.93 20.06 1.21
CA ALA A 194 8.31 19.68 1.52
C ALA A 194 8.53 19.39 3.01
N ILE A 195 7.76 20.01 3.91
CA ILE A 195 7.83 19.73 5.35
C ILE A 195 7.13 18.40 5.65
N VAL A 196 5.92 18.20 5.14
CA VAL A 196 5.10 17.00 5.39
C VAL A 196 5.74 15.76 4.77
N SER A 197 6.33 15.89 3.58
CA SER A 197 7.00 14.81 2.86
C SER A 197 8.34 14.35 3.44
N LYS A 198 8.84 14.97 4.51
CA LYS A 198 10.02 14.46 5.24
C LYS A 198 9.75 13.13 5.91
N ASP A 199 8.53 12.87 6.32
CA ASP A 199 8.09 11.56 6.78
C ASP A 199 7.68 10.70 5.57
N PRO A 200 8.32 9.54 5.33
CA PRO A 200 8.02 8.69 4.18
C PRO A 200 6.58 8.17 4.15
N GLY A 201 5.95 7.96 5.31
CA GLY A 201 4.56 7.55 5.42
C GLY A 201 3.61 8.66 4.98
N CYS A 202 3.85 9.90 5.46
CA CYS A 202 3.09 11.06 5.02
C CYS A 202 3.30 11.34 3.53
N HIS A 203 4.56 11.25 3.05
CA HIS A 203 4.89 11.42 1.63
C HIS A 203 4.09 10.44 0.76
N SER A 204 4.10 9.16 1.12
CA SER A 204 3.39 8.13 0.36
C SER A 204 1.88 8.29 0.41
N THR A 205 1.33 8.76 1.53
CA THR A 205 -0.13 8.97 1.69
C THR A 205 -0.64 10.14 0.84
N LEU A 206 0.23 11.10 0.49
CA LEU A 206 -0.15 12.27 -0.30
C LEU A 206 -0.35 11.99 -1.79
N ARG A 207 0.19 10.90 -2.36
CA ARG A 207 0.33 10.76 -3.81
C ARG A 207 0.50 9.31 -4.30
N THR A 208 0.40 9.12 -5.60
CA THR A 208 0.99 7.95 -6.26
C THR A 208 2.51 7.97 -6.07
N THR A 209 3.10 6.84 -5.73
CA THR A 209 4.56 6.70 -5.59
C THR A 209 5.06 5.62 -6.53
N CYS A 210 6.19 5.88 -7.19
CA CYS A 210 6.82 4.93 -8.11
C CYS A 210 8.32 4.84 -7.79
N VAL A 211 8.82 3.62 -7.62
CA VAL A 211 10.22 3.35 -7.29
C VAL A 211 10.80 2.28 -8.18
N ALA A 212 12.06 2.46 -8.63
CA ALA A 212 12.78 1.40 -9.34
C ALA A 212 13.15 0.30 -8.34
N THR A 213 12.78 -0.94 -8.64
CA THR A 213 13.03 -2.10 -7.77
C THR A 213 13.98 -3.12 -8.37
N MET A 214 14.10 -3.14 -9.70
CA MET A 214 15.01 -4.04 -10.41
C MET A 214 15.65 -3.32 -11.60
N LEU A 215 16.89 -3.72 -11.93
CA LEU A 215 17.63 -3.22 -13.08
C LEU A 215 18.36 -4.38 -13.75
N ASP A 216 18.27 -4.46 -15.09
CA ASP A 216 18.98 -5.41 -15.92
C ASP A 216 19.56 -4.71 -17.13
N ALA A 217 20.89 -4.86 -17.40
CA ALA A 217 21.53 -4.19 -18.51
C ALA A 217 22.86 -4.80 -18.89
N GLY A 218 23.17 -4.75 -20.21
CA GLY A 218 24.43 -5.23 -20.78
C GLY A 218 24.50 -6.75 -20.85
N HIS A 219 25.53 -7.24 -21.57
CA HIS A 219 25.75 -8.67 -21.76
C HIS A 219 27.24 -9.05 -21.77
N ALA A 220 28.13 -8.07 -21.96
CA ALA A 220 29.59 -8.30 -22.00
C ALA A 220 30.36 -7.05 -21.52
N ARG A 221 31.50 -7.29 -20.88
CA ARG A 221 32.32 -6.22 -20.26
C ARG A 221 32.91 -5.24 -21.26
N ASN A 222 33.10 -5.64 -22.49
CA ASN A 222 33.75 -4.87 -23.57
C ASN A 222 32.78 -4.49 -24.69
N ALA A 223 31.50 -4.62 -24.49
CA ALA A 223 30.45 -4.23 -25.44
C ALA A 223 29.59 -3.09 -24.89
N LEU A 224 29.17 -2.17 -25.75
CA LEU A 224 28.13 -1.20 -25.44
C LEU A 224 26.80 -1.93 -25.34
N PRO A 225 25.97 -1.65 -24.32
CA PRO A 225 24.70 -2.34 -24.10
C PRO A 225 23.70 -1.98 -25.21
N GLN A 226 23.09 -3.01 -25.79
CA GLN A 226 21.99 -2.82 -26.76
C GLN A 226 20.63 -2.61 -26.08
N ARG A 227 20.54 -2.96 -24.82
CA ARG A 227 19.32 -2.84 -24.00
C ARG A 227 19.67 -2.57 -22.54
N ALA A 228 18.90 -1.69 -21.92
CA ALA A 228 18.82 -1.58 -20.47
C ALA A 228 17.34 -1.55 -20.07
N GLN A 229 17.00 -2.21 -18.98
CA GLN A 229 15.63 -2.38 -18.52
C GLN A 229 15.55 -2.22 -17.01
N ALA A 230 14.49 -1.55 -16.54
CA ALA A 230 14.16 -1.45 -15.12
C ALA A 230 12.73 -1.90 -14.85
N ASN A 231 12.49 -2.51 -13.69
CA ASN A 231 11.17 -2.59 -13.12
C ASN A 231 10.94 -1.37 -12.23
N VAL A 232 9.86 -0.67 -12.49
CA VAL A 232 9.37 0.42 -11.64
C VAL A 232 8.06 -0.02 -11.01
N ASN A 233 8.07 -0.20 -9.70
CA ASN A 233 6.88 -0.51 -8.92
C ASN A 233 6.18 0.77 -8.50
N CYS A 234 4.90 0.87 -8.81
CA CYS A 234 4.05 1.97 -8.40
C CYS A 234 2.98 1.51 -7.41
N ARG A 235 2.75 2.34 -6.42
CA ARG A 235 1.56 2.31 -5.58
C ARG A 235 0.70 3.49 -6.00
N MET A 236 -0.25 3.20 -6.89
CA MET A 236 -1.09 4.23 -7.50
C MET A 236 -2.19 4.67 -6.54
N PHE A 237 -2.47 5.96 -6.53
CA PHE A 237 -3.58 6.49 -5.75
C PHE A 237 -4.91 5.93 -6.30
N PRO A 238 -5.85 5.51 -5.44
CA PRO A 238 -7.14 4.97 -5.88
C PRO A 238 -7.88 5.94 -6.80
N GLY A 239 -8.43 5.42 -7.89
CA GLY A 239 -9.10 6.22 -8.91
C GLY A 239 -8.19 6.70 -10.06
N GLU A 240 -6.87 6.55 -9.94
CA GLU A 240 -5.96 6.81 -11.07
C GLU A 240 -5.89 5.61 -12.01
N SER A 241 -6.02 5.84 -13.31
CA SER A 241 -5.85 4.78 -14.30
C SER A 241 -4.38 4.48 -14.57
N VAL A 242 -4.08 3.23 -14.94
CA VAL A 242 -2.73 2.78 -15.33
C VAL A 242 -2.16 3.67 -16.44
N GLU A 243 -2.97 4.04 -17.45
CA GLU A 243 -2.53 4.88 -18.55
C GLU A 243 -2.21 6.32 -18.12
N LYS A 244 -2.97 6.89 -17.18
CA LYS A 244 -2.66 8.20 -16.60
C LYS A 244 -1.30 8.17 -15.89
N VAL A 245 -1.06 7.17 -15.04
CA VAL A 245 0.20 7.01 -14.31
C VAL A 245 1.35 6.73 -15.27
N ARG A 246 1.15 5.90 -16.31
CA ARG A 246 2.13 5.68 -17.38
C ARG A 246 2.54 7.00 -18.05
N GLY A 247 1.56 7.82 -18.43
CA GLY A 247 1.83 9.14 -19.01
C GLY A 247 2.64 10.06 -18.09
N GLN A 248 2.33 10.05 -16.81
CA GLN A 248 3.05 10.81 -15.79
C GLN A 248 4.49 10.30 -15.58
N ILE A 249 4.73 8.98 -15.70
CA ILE A 249 6.08 8.41 -15.68
C ILE A 249 6.87 8.90 -16.90
N VAL A 250 6.31 8.80 -18.12
CA VAL A 250 6.97 9.26 -19.35
C VAL A 250 7.39 10.73 -19.25
N GLU A 251 6.51 11.58 -18.74
CA GLU A 251 6.80 12.99 -18.53
C GLU A 251 8.00 13.20 -17.58
N ARG A 252 8.03 12.48 -16.47
CA ARG A 252 9.08 12.59 -15.45
C ARG A 252 10.42 12.04 -15.87
N LEU A 253 10.45 11.03 -16.73
CA LEU A 253 11.66 10.49 -17.29
C LEU A 253 12.42 11.54 -18.11
N GLY A 254 11.70 12.43 -18.79
CA GLY A 254 12.27 13.51 -19.59
C GLY A 254 13.01 13.03 -20.84
N ASP A 255 12.89 11.76 -21.20
CA ASP A 255 13.52 11.15 -22.37
C ASP A 255 12.49 10.29 -23.12
N PRO A 256 12.08 10.71 -24.35
CA PRO A 256 11.08 10.00 -25.13
C PRO A 256 11.59 8.67 -25.71
N THR A 257 12.88 8.38 -25.65
CA THR A 257 13.46 7.12 -26.11
C THR A 257 13.23 5.98 -25.11
N ILE A 258 12.92 6.29 -23.86
CA ILE A 258 12.59 5.32 -22.83
C ILE A 258 11.15 4.86 -23.03
N THR A 259 10.96 3.61 -23.39
CA THR A 259 9.63 3.00 -23.47
C THR A 259 9.13 2.64 -22.09
N VAL A 260 7.86 2.93 -21.80
CA VAL A 260 7.19 2.60 -20.54
C VAL A 260 6.02 1.68 -20.84
N THR A 261 6.11 0.44 -20.40
CA THR A 261 5.11 -0.59 -20.65
C THR A 261 4.53 -1.07 -19.31
N PRO A 262 3.22 -0.95 -19.07
CA PRO A 262 2.62 -1.55 -17.90
C PRO A 262 2.74 -3.08 -17.99
N ARG A 263 3.14 -3.71 -16.89
CA ARG A 263 3.09 -5.18 -16.81
C ARG A 263 1.67 -5.61 -16.54
N ALA A 264 1.29 -6.74 -17.12
CA ALA A 264 0.01 -7.33 -16.80
C ALA A 264 -0.07 -7.54 -15.28
N SER A 265 -1.04 -6.92 -14.67
CA SER A 265 -1.39 -7.18 -13.27
C SER A 265 -2.11 -8.53 -13.20
N GLU A 266 -1.77 -9.34 -12.23
CA GLU A 266 -2.55 -10.53 -11.90
C GLU A 266 -3.98 -10.16 -11.47
N ASN A 267 -4.15 -8.92 -11.02
CA ASN A 267 -5.43 -8.28 -10.76
C ASN A 267 -5.54 -7.00 -11.60
N PRO A 268 -6.07 -7.07 -12.84
CA PRO A 268 -6.32 -5.90 -13.66
C PRO A 268 -7.51 -5.12 -13.11
N GLU A 269 -7.42 -4.67 -11.88
CA GLU A 269 -8.50 -3.93 -11.26
C GLU A 269 -8.66 -2.57 -11.93
N LYS A 270 -9.90 -2.28 -12.27
CA LYS A 270 -10.32 -0.90 -12.50
C LYS A 270 -10.03 -0.16 -11.21
N ALA A 271 -9.20 0.87 -11.28
CA ALA A 271 -8.86 1.72 -10.16
C ALA A 271 -10.14 2.33 -9.58
N ALA A 272 -10.80 1.60 -8.69
CA ALA A 272 -11.97 2.11 -7.99
C ALA A 272 -11.54 3.26 -7.07
N PRO A 273 -12.32 4.34 -6.97
CA PRO A 273 -12.06 5.35 -5.97
C PRO A 273 -12.16 4.72 -4.56
N PRO A 274 -11.44 5.24 -3.56
CA PRO A 274 -11.57 4.76 -2.21
C PRO A 274 -13.03 4.91 -1.76
N PRO A 275 -13.56 3.97 -0.97
CA PRO A 275 -14.89 4.12 -0.42
C PRO A 275 -14.94 5.37 0.46
N PRO A 276 -16.08 6.08 0.48
CA PRO A 276 -16.23 7.24 1.36
C PRO A 276 -16.13 6.80 2.83
N LEU A 277 -15.63 7.68 3.69
CA LEU A 277 -15.69 7.48 5.14
C LEU A 277 -17.16 7.52 5.58
N SER A 278 -17.82 6.36 5.55
CA SER A 278 -19.23 6.26 5.88
C SER A 278 -19.47 6.35 7.38
N ASP A 279 -20.34 7.24 7.80
CA ASP A 279 -20.82 7.32 9.19
C ASP A 279 -21.44 6.01 9.68
N MET A 280 -21.91 5.16 8.79
CA MET A 280 -22.48 3.85 9.12
C MET A 280 -21.42 2.89 9.65
N VAL A 281 -20.18 3.00 9.21
CA VAL A 281 -19.07 2.11 9.61
C VAL A 281 -18.05 2.86 10.48
N TYR A 282 -17.52 3.97 9.97
CA TYR A 282 -16.47 4.73 10.65
C TYR A 282 -16.97 5.39 11.95
N GLY A 283 -18.21 5.91 11.97
CA GLY A 283 -18.81 6.50 13.17
C GLY A 283 -18.90 5.53 14.35
N PRO A 284 -19.53 4.36 14.21
CA PRO A 284 -19.53 3.34 15.24
C PRO A 284 -18.14 2.84 15.65
N ALA A 285 -17.21 2.69 14.69
CA ALA A 285 -15.82 2.32 14.99
C ALA A 285 -15.14 3.37 15.88
N GLY A 286 -15.32 4.65 15.57
CA GLY A 286 -14.83 5.78 16.38
C GLY A 286 -15.43 5.81 17.79
N ALA A 287 -16.73 5.57 17.91
CA ALA A 287 -17.40 5.49 19.21
C ALA A 287 -16.85 4.33 20.06
N LEU A 288 -16.62 3.17 19.46
CA LEU A 288 -16.01 2.02 20.14
C LEU A 288 -14.55 2.30 20.52
N ALA A 289 -13.76 2.88 19.63
CA ALA A 289 -12.38 3.28 19.91
C ALA A 289 -12.32 4.24 21.10
N THR A 290 -13.16 5.26 21.13
CA THR A 290 -13.25 6.22 22.24
C THR A 290 -13.65 5.55 23.54
N LYS A 291 -14.58 4.58 23.49
CA LYS A 291 -15.05 3.85 24.68
C LYS A 291 -13.96 2.96 25.27
N HIS A 292 -13.22 2.23 24.45
CA HIS A 292 -12.24 1.25 24.91
C HIS A 292 -10.84 1.83 25.08
N PHE A 293 -10.52 2.90 24.36
CA PHE A 293 -9.23 3.60 24.37
C PHE A 293 -9.45 5.11 24.52
N PRO A 294 -9.90 5.59 25.71
CA PRO A 294 -10.19 7.01 25.92
C PRO A 294 -8.96 7.90 25.61
N GLY A 295 -9.17 8.93 24.81
CA GLY A 295 -8.13 9.87 24.42
C GLY A 295 -7.18 9.39 23.31
N ILE A 296 -7.37 8.17 22.79
CA ILE A 296 -6.61 7.65 21.68
C ILE A 296 -7.39 7.87 20.38
N PRO A 297 -6.83 8.60 19.40
CA PRO A 297 -7.53 8.87 18.14
C PRO A 297 -7.64 7.61 17.28
N LEU A 298 -8.78 7.45 16.61
CA LEU A 298 -8.94 6.53 15.49
C LEU A 298 -8.64 7.28 14.20
N ILE A 299 -7.61 6.85 13.48
CA ILE A 299 -7.09 7.53 12.30
C ILE A 299 -7.47 6.72 11.06
N PRO A 300 -8.23 7.28 10.10
CA PRO A 300 -8.47 6.61 8.83
C PRO A 300 -7.17 6.60 8.02
N THR A 301 -6.78 5.43 7.50
CA THR A 301 -5.52 5.26 6.77
C THR A 301 -5.77 4.82 5.33
N MET A 302 -4.78 5.10 4.48
CA MET A 302 -4.63 4.62 3.12
C MET A 302 -3.38 3.74 3.08
N ALA A 303 -3.51 2.43 2.87
CA ALA A 303 -2.39 1.50 2.74
C ALA A 303 -1.74 1.54 1.34
#